data_406aa90b72b3c8625fed8fa4f402883a
#
_entry.id   406aa90b72b3c8625fed8fa4f402883a
#
_cell.length_a   1.000
_cell.length_b   1.000
_cell.length_c   1.000
_cell.angle_alpha   90.00
_cell.angle_beta   90.00
_cell.angle_gamma   90.00
#
_symmetry.space_group_name_H-M   'P 1'
#
loop_
_entity.id
_entity.type
_entity.pdbx_description
1 polymer ?
#
loop_
_entity_poly.entity_id
_entity_poly.type
_entity_poly.pdbx_seq_one_letter_code
_entity_poly.pdbx_strand_id
1 'polypeptide(L)'
;MGERIKLTASDGFSLNAYRARPEGKVRGGVVVIQEVWGLNHWIRSVVDRWAHHGYLAVAPAMFDRVEYGYESDDYTPAQFQVIGELMKKFSHDTAPLDIDAAIKAAAEGGKVGITGYCFGGRQSWATAARGAGLSAASGYYGGGVPNYIELAPKVPTEMHFGDKDTGIPLEQVEALKARHPEADIYTYDGVHGFCNSDRPENFNEAACKKASTRTLEFFHKHLG
;
A
#
# COMPACT_ATOMS: atom_id res chain seq x y z
N MET A 1 -3.42 -19.50 2.93
CA MET A 1 -3.31 -18.47 3.99
C MET A 1 -1.85 -18.24 4.31
N GLY A 2 -1.50 -16.97 4.54
CA GLY A 2 -0.13 -16.60 4.88
C GLY A 2 0.24 -16.83 6.34
N GLU A 3 1.41 -16.37 6.71
CA GLU A 3 2.02 -16.55 8.03
C GLU A 3 2.56 -15.23 8.57
N ARG A 4 2.60 -15.08 9.89
CA ARG A 4 3.30 -13.98 10.55
C ARG A 4 4.79 -14.29 10.58
N ILE A 5 5.59 -13.31 10.19
CA ILE A 5 7.07 -13.39 10.18
C ILE A 5 7.67 -12.16 10.86
N LYS A 6 8.97 -12.19 11.07
CA LYS A 6 9.77 -11.02 11.47
C LYS A 6 10.62 -10.55 10.29
N LEU A 7 10.74 -9.25 10.15
CA LEU A 7 11.70 -8.60 9.27
C LEU A 7 12.72 -7.84 10.13
N THR A 8 13.92 -7.65 9.59
CA THR A 8 14.95 -6.82 10.23
C THR A 8 15.30 -5.68 9.29
N ALA A 9 15.02 -4.46 9.70
CA ALA A 9 15.41 -3.24 9.00
C ALA A 9 16.93 -3.02 9.07
N SER A 10 17.47 -2.17 8.21
CA SER A 10 18.94 -1.96 8.10
C SER A 10 19.56 -1.31 9.34
N ASP A 11 18.76 -0.66 10.18
CA ASP A 11 19.16 -0.13 11.49
C ASP A 11 19.11 -1.15 12.64
N GLY A 12 18.78 -2.43 12.32
CA GLY A 12 18.68 -3.51 13.29
C GLY A 12 17.31 -3.63 13.97
N PHE A 13 16.34 -2.74 13.65
CA PHE A 13 15.00 -2.85 14.21
C PHE A 13 14.27 -4.08 13.68
N SER A 14 13.66 -4.86 14.60
CA SER A 14 12.87 -6.06 14.27
C SER A 14 11.39 -5.71 14.30
N LEU A 15 10.72 -5.84 13.16
CA LEU A 15 9.29 -5.58 13.02
C LEU A 15 8.52 -6.83 12.60
N ASN A 16 7.24 -6.86 12.94
CA ASN A 16 6.32 -7.89 12.45
C ASN A 16 6.02 -7.67 10.98
N ALA A 17 5.68 -8.76 10.29
CA ALA A 17 5.14 -8.73 8.94
C ALA A 17 4.20 -9.90 8.71
N TYR A 18 3.38 -9.81 7.68
CA TYR A 18 2.58 -10.91 7.19
C TYR A 18 3.04 -11.29 5.78
N ARG A 19 3.26 -12.57 5.53
CA ARG A 19 3.74 -13.09 4.26
C ARG A 19 2.83 -14.20 3.76
N ALA A 20 2.51 -14.18 2.46
CA ALA A 20 1.86 -15.31 1.80
C ALA A 20 2.65 -15.72 0.55
N ARG A 21 2.81 -17.02 0.37
CA ARG A 21 3.48 -17.61 -0.80
C ARG A 21 2.43 -18.19 -1.75
N PRO A 22 2.61 -18.02 -3.07
CA PRO A 22 1.73 -18.64 -4.04
C PRO A 22 1.93 -20.17 -4.07
N GLU A 23 0.89 -20.87 -4.45
CA GLU A 23 0.99 -22.28 -4.85
C GLU A 23 1.54 -22.33 -6.29
N GLY A 24 2.63 -23.08 -6.51
CA GLY A 24 3.23 -23.24 -7.84
C GLY A 24 4.23 -22.17 -8.23
N LYS A 25 4.28 -21.82 -9.52
CA LYS A 25 5.30 -20.90 -10.06
C LYS A 25 5.09 -19.48 -9.54
N VAL A 26 6.15 -18.90 -8.95
CA VAL A 26 6.17 -17.52 -8.50
C VAL A 26 6.40 -16.58 -9.68
N ARG A 27 5.56 -15.54 -9.83
CA ARG A 27 5.63 -14.50 -10.88
C ARG A 27 6.56 -13.34 -10.50
N GLY A 28 6.62 -13.01 -9.21
CA GLY A 28 7.36 -11.88 -8.66
C GLY A 28 7.04 -11.69 -7.19
N GLY A 29 7.55 -10.61 -6.61
CA GLY A 29 7.25 -10.19 -5.24
C GLY A 29 6.31 -8.98 -5.21
N VAL A 30 5.41 -8.91 -4.22
CA VAL A 30 4.56 -7.75 -3.98
C VAL A 30 4.64 -7.33 -2.51
N VAL A 31 5.06 -6.09 -2.28
CA VAL A 31 4.94 -5.46 -0.97
C VAL A 31 3.57 -4.81 -0.85
N VAL A 32 2.85 -5.10 0.22
CA VAL A 32 1.52 -4.53 0.52
C VAL A 32 1.64 -3.60 1.72
N ILE A 33 1.41 -2.30 1.52
CA ILE A 33 1.45 -1.34 2.62
C ILE A 33 0.05 -1.08 3.15
N GLN A 34 -0.09 -1.23 4.45
CA GLN A 34 -1.30 -1.12 5.23
C GLN A 34 -1.96 0.27 5.15
N GLU A 35 -3.23 0.32 5.52
CA GLU A 35 -3.90 1.56 5.94
C GLU A 35 -3.44 1.96 7.36
N VAL A 36 -4.07 2.97 7.93
CA VAL A 36 -3.79 3.41 9.31
C VAL A 36 -4.24 2.43 10.41
N TRP A 37 -4.82 1.29 10.03
CA TRP A 37 -5.35 0.25 10.93
C TRP A 37 -4.34 -0.84 11.28
N GLY A 38 -3.11 -0.76 10.78
CA GLY A 38 -2.09 -1.79 11.01
C GLY A 38 -2.24 -3.01 10.08
N LEU A 39 -1.57 -4.11 10.44
CA LEU A 39 -1.67 -5.41 9.73
C LEU A 39 -2.98 -6.15 10.07
N ASN A 40 -4.11 -5.45 9.96
CA ASN A 40 -5.42 -5.94 10.31
C ASN A 40 -5.94 -7.04 9.38
N HIS A 41 -7.13 -7.57 9.66
CA HIS A 41 -7.76 -8.64 8.89
C HIS A 41 -7.80 -8.31 7.39
N TRP A 42 -8.26 -7.11 7.02
CA TRP A 42 -8.40 -6.72 5.62
C TRP A 42 -7.05 -6.72 4.88
N ILE A 43 -6.01 -6.10 5.43
CA ILE A 43 -4.67 -6.07 4.81
C ILE A 43 -4.09 -7.48 4.66
N ARG A 44 -4.26 -8.36 5.65
CA ARG A 44 -3.85 -9.76 5.52
C ARG A 44 -4.59 -10.47 4.38
N SER A 45 -5.89 -10.20 4.22
CA SER A 45 -6.66 -10.75 3.10
C SER A 45 -6.16 -10.26 1.73
N VAL A 46 -5.69 -9.01 1.65
CA VAL A 46 -5.04 -8.47 0.45
C VAL A 46 -3.75 -9.22 0.12
N VAL A 47 -2.92 -9.49 1.13
CA VAL A 47 -1.68 -10.28 0.97
C VAL A 47 -1.99 -11.68 0.47
N ASP A 48 -2.99 -12.36 1.05
CA ASP A 48 -3.41 -13.70 0.62
C ASP A 48 -3.94 -13.69 -0.83
N ARG A 49 -4.67 -12.64 -1.24
CA ARG A 49 -5.12 -12.48 -2.64
C ARG A 49 -3.95 -12.34 -3.62
N TRP A 50 -2.91 -11.58 -3.27
CA TRP A 50 -1.72 -11.48 -4.11
C TRP A 50 -1.01 -12.83 -4.27
N ALA A 51 -0.94 -13.63 -3.21
CA ALA A 51 -0.42 -14.99 -3.29
C ALA A 51 -1.28 -15.87 -4.21
N HIS A 52 -2.61 -15.75 -4.15
CA HIS A 52 -3.51 -16.45 -5.06
C HIS A 52 -3.26 -16.05 -6.54
N HIS A 53 -2.87 -14.82 -6.81
CA HIS A 53 -2.49 -14.34 -8.15
C HIS A 53 -1.06 -14.74 -8.58
N GLY A 54 -0.36 -15.51 -7.77
CA GLY A 54 0.97 -16.04 -8.11
C GLY A 54 2.15 -15.20 -7.64
N TYR A 55 1.96 -14.25 -6.73
CA TYR A 55 3.03 -13.40 -6.20
C TYR A 55 3.41 -13.78 -4.77
N LEU A 56 4.73 -13.71 -4.46
CA LEU A 56 5.16 -13.71 -3.07
C LEU A 56 4.81 -12.36 -2.45
N ALA A 57 3.81 -12.34 -1.57
CA ALA A 57 3.32 -11.09 -0.99
C ALA A 57 3.79 -10.90 0.45
N VAL A 58 4.25 -9.69 0.80
CA VAL A 58 4.76 -9.33 2.13
C VAL A 58 4.19 -7.98 2.54
N ALA A 59 3.59 -7.92 3.73
CA ALA A 59 3.12 -6.67 4.35
C ALA A 59 3.88 -6.41 5.65
N PRO A 60 4.68 -5.31 5.76
CA PRO A 60 5.35 -4.93 7.00
C PRO A 60 4.37 -4.26 7.98
N ALA A 61 4.56 -4.45 9.29
CA ALA A 61 3.83 -3.74 10.33
C ALA A 61 4.42 -2.34 10.51
N MET A 62 3.93 -1.37 9.76
CA MET A 62 4.49 -0.02 9.69
C MET A 62 4.43 0.76 10.99
N PHE A 63 3.60 0.35 11.95
CA PHE A 63 3.48 1.03 13.24
C PHE A 63 4.27 0.39 14.38
N ASP A 64 4.98 -0.71 14.13
CA ASP A 64 5.75 -1.42 15.17
C ASP A 64 6.82 -0.55 15.87
N ARG A 65 7.32 0.49 15.21
CA ARG A 65 8.23 1.46 15.81
C ARG A 65 7.54 2.42 16.78
N VAL A 66 6.23 2.56 16.68
CA VAL A 66 5.42 3.43 17.54
C VAL A 66 4.74 2.63 18.64
N GLU A 67 4.04 1.58 18.23
CA GLU A 67 3.33 0.64 19.08
C GLU A 67 3.45 -0.77 18.50
N TYR A 68 4.29 -1.58 19.13
CA TYR A 68 4.63 -2.90 18.64
C TYR A 68 3.41 -3.82 18.61
N GLY A 69 3.14 -4.37 17.41
CA GLY A 69 2.00 -5.26 17.18
C GLY A 69 0.65 -4.54 17.05
N TYR A 70 0.65 -3.21 16.84
CA TYR A 70 -0.60 -2.48 16.62
C TYR A 70 -1.33 -2.97 15.37
N GLU A 71 -2.56 -3.43 15.57
CA GLU A 71 -3.54 -3.72 14.53
C GLU A 71 -4.95 -3.54 15.08
N SER A 72 -5.88 -3.07 14.24
CA SER A 72 -7.28 -2.88 14.63
C SER A 72 -8.22 -3.19 13.48
N ASP A 73 -9.27 -3.95 13.79
CA ASP A 73 -10.42 -4.16 12.92
C ASP A 73 -11.63 -3.30 13.39
N ASP A 74 -11.40 -2.37 14.33
CA ASP A 74 -12.38 -1.40 14.80
C ASP A 74 -12.27 -0.10 13.98
N TYR A 75 -13.30 0.21 13.22
CA TYR A 75 -13.39 1.40 12.36
C TYR A 75 -14.23 2.53 12.98
N THR A 76 -14.47 2.51 14.29
CA THR A 76 -15.25 3.52 15.01
C THR A 76 -14.54 4.88 15.12
N PRO A 77 -15.30 5.98 15.34
CA PRO A 77 -14.70 7.29 15.61
C PRO A 77 -13.73 7.32 16.79
N ALA A 78 -13.94 6.48 17.82
CA ALA A 78 -13.02 6.36 18.96
C ALA A 78 -11.66 5.83 18.53
N GLN A 79 -11.65 4.85 17.63
CA GLN A 79 -10.40 4.30 17.12
C GLN A 79 -9.62 5.29 16.25
N PHE A 80 -10.30 6.20 15.52
CA PHE A 80 -9.62 7.27 14.81
C PHE A 80 -8.83 8.22 15.72
N GLN A 81 -9.27 8.42 16.98
CA GLN A 81 -8.50 9.20 17.96
C GLN A 81 -7.20 8.49 18.34
N VAL A 82 -7.25 7.17 18.58
CA VAL A 82 -6.07 6.35 18.85
C VAL A 82 -5.09 6.43 17.67
N ILE A 83 -5.58 6.27 16.46
CA ILE A 83 -4.77 6.39 15.24
C ILE A 83 -4.13 7.77 15.11
N GLY A 84 -4.89 8.83 15.44
CA GLY A 84 -4.36 10.19 15.45
C GLY A 84 -3.13 10.35 16.36
N GLU A 85 -3.14 9.73 17.53
CA GLU A 85 -2.00 9.74 18.46
C GLU A 85 -0.82 8.89 17.95
N LEU A 86 -1.09 7.75 17.30
CA LEU A 86 -0.06 6.94 16.65
C LEU A 86 0.61 7.71 15.50
N MET A 87 -0.18 8.35 14.66
CA MET A 87 0.33 9.11 13.53
C MET A 87 1.18 10.31 13.93
N LYS A 88 0.91 10.95 15.06
CA LYS A 88 1.78 12.03 15.62
C LYS A 88 3.18 11.53 15.98
N LYS A 89 3.31 10.25 16.36
CA LYS A 89 4.57 9.62 16.75
C LYS A 89 5.26 8.92 15.56
N PHE A 90 4.56 8.74 14.45
CA PHE A 90 5.09 8.04 13.28
C PHE A 90 6.21 8.84 12.63
N SER A 91 7.37 8.19 12.41
CA SER A 91 8.50 8.80 11.72
C SER A 91 8.53 8.45 10.24
N HIS A 92 8.42 9.45 9.40
CA HIS A 92 8.59 9.31 7.95
C HIS A 92 10.05 9.00 7.56
N ASP A 93 11.02 9.30 8.42
CA ASP A 93 12.44 9.06 8.14
C ASP A 93 12.83 7.60 8.31
N THR A 94 12.15 6.87 9.22
CA THR A 94 12.42 5.44 9.45
C THR A 94 11.51 4.52 8.65
N ALA A 95 10.37 5.00 8.16
CA ALA A 95 9.45 4.23 7.34
C ALA A 95 10.13 3.57 6.10
N PRO A 96 11.04 4.26 5.38
CA PRO A 96 11.79 3.65 4.29
C PRO A 96 12.59 2.41 4.68
N LEU A 97 13.14 2.35 5.89
CA LEU A 97 13.95 1.22 6.36
C LEU A 97 13.11 -0.05 6.51
N ASP A 98 11.88 0.09 6.99
CA ASP A 98 10.94 -1.01 7.18
C ASP A 98 10.36 -1.48 5.84
N ILE A 99 10.07 -0.55 4.94
CA ILE A 99 9.63 -0.87 3.58
C ILE A 99 10.74 -1.58 2.81
N ASP A 100 12.00 -1.14 2.91
CA ASP A 100 13.14 -1.76 2.24
C ASP A 100 13.39 -3.19 2.75
N ALA A 101 13.16 -3.45 4.05
CA ALA A 101 13.19 -4.81 4.60
C ALA A 101 12.09 -5.71 3.99
N ALA A 102 10.89 -5.17 3.76
CA ALA A 102 9.81 -5.89 3.10
C ALA A 102 10.11 -6.12 1.61
N ILE A 103 10.67 -5.13 0.91
CA ILE A 103 11.12 -5.27 -0.49
C ILE A 103 12.17 -6.39 -0.60
N LYS A 104 13.16 -6.40 0.30
CA LYS A 104 14.17 -7.47 0.34
C LYS A 104 13.55 -8.85 0.53
N ALA A 105 12.57 -8.98 1.41
CA ALA A 105 11.86 -10.26 1.62
C ALA A 105 11.01 -10.66 0.42
N ALA A 106 10.33 -9.71 -0.23
CA ALA A 106 9.52 -9.96 -1.42
C ALA A 106 10.39 -10.31 -2.65
N ALA A 107 11.64 -9.84 -2.70
CA ALA A 107 12.59 -10.10 -3.80
C ALA A 107 12.98 -11.59 -3.94
N GLU A 108 12.70 -12.44 -2.93
CA GLU A 108 12.77 -13.90 -3.08
C GLU A 108 11.83 -14.41 -4.19
N GLY A 109 10.77 -13.67 -4.50
CA GLY A 109 9.84 -13.98 -5.58
C GLY A 109 10.30 -13.52 -6.98
N GLY A 110 11.31 -12.69 -7.09
CA GLY A 110 11.78 -12.09 -8.35
C GLY A 110 11.68 -10.56 -8.35
N LYS A 111 11.25 -9.97 -9.49
CA LYS A 111 10.97 -8.53 -9.57
C LYS A 111 9.93 -8.11 -8.54
N VAL A 112 10.09 -6.94 -7.92
CA VAL A 112 9.22 -6.48 -6.83
C VAL A 112 8.36 -5.30 -7.26
N GLY A 113 7.05 -5.42 -7.00
CA GLY A 113 6.09 -4.32 -7.01
C GLY A 113 5.72 -3.92 -5.59
N ILE A 114 5.23 -2.70 -5.43
CA ILE A 114 4.63 -2.21 -4.19
C ILE A 114 3.20 -1.76 -4.45
N THR A 115 2.28 -2.15 -3.59
CA THR A 115 0.93 -1.58 -3.54
C THR A 115 0.59 -1.17 -2.13
N GLY A 116 -0.25 -0.14 -1.98
CA GLY A 116 -0.63 0.33 -0.65
C GLY A 116 -1.93 1.11 -0.67
N TYR A 117 -2.53 1.22 0.50
CA TYR A 117 -3.88 1.73 0.67
C TYR A 117 -3.90 2.86 1.69
N CYS A 118 -4.59 3.96 1.43
CA CYS A 118 -4.66 5.14 2.30
C CYS A 118 -3.25 5.67 2.63
N PHE A 119 -2.82 5.59 3.89
CA PHE A 119 -1.43 5.80 4.31
C PHE A 119 -0.44 5.05 3.42
N GLY A 120 -0.72 3.78 3.13
CA GLY A 120 0.11 2.94 2.26
C GLY A 120 0.14 3.39 0.81
N GLY A 121 -0.94 3.99 0.29
CA GLY A 121 -0.97 4.56 -1.05
C GLY A 121 0.05 5.70 -1.22
N ARG A 122 0.14 6.59 -0.22
CA ARG A 122 1.18 7.63 -0.16
C ARG A 122 2.59 7.01 -0.05
N GLN A 123 2.76 5.97 0.78
CA GLN A 123 4.06 5.31 0.94
C GLN A 123 4.51 4.61 -0.36
N SER A 124 3.57 4.04 -1.13
CA SER A 124 3.85 3.45 -2.43
C SER A 124 4.41 4.49 -3.41
N TRP A 125 3.80 5.68 -3.49
CA TRP A 125 4.31 6.78 -4.30
C TRP A 125 5.70 7.24 -3.85
N ALA A 126 5.88 7.50 -2.55
CA ALA A 126 7.16 7.95 -2.00
C ALA A 126 8.28 6.92 -2.24
N THR A 127 7.95 5.62 -2.16
CA THR A 127 8.91 4.54 -2.45
C THR A 127 9.23 4.45 -3.94
N ALA A 128 8.24 4.64 -4.82
CA ALA A 128 8.44 4.73 -6.26
C ALA A 128 9.37 5.89 -6.64
N ALA A 129 9.24 7.04 -5.98
CA ALA A 129 10.11 8.20 -6.18
C ALA A 129 11.57 7.94 -5.72
N ARG A 130 11.78 7.10 -4.70
CA ARG A 130 13.12 6.63 -4.31
C ARG A 130 13.69 5.61 -5.32
N GLY A 131 12.83 4.87 -6.00
CA GLY A 131 13.18 3.73 -6.84
C GLY A 131 13.34 2.43 -6.04
N ALA A 132 14.12 2.41 -4.98
CA ALA A 132 14.24 1.37 -3.94
C ALA A 132 14.28 -0.10 -4.45
N GLY A 133 14.76 -0.35 -5.68
CA GLY A 133 14.76 -1.69 -6.28
C GLY A 133 13.41 -2.18 -6.77
N LEU A 134 12.40 -1.31 -6.83
CA LEU A 134 11.08 -1.63 -7.37
C LEU A 134 11.08 -1.73 -8.90
N SER A 135 10.19 -2.55 -9.44
CA SER A 135 9.88 -2.64 -10.87
C SER A 135 8.57 -1.93 -11.22
N ALA A 136 7.66 -1.74 -10.27
CA ALA A 136 6.40 -1.03 -10.42
C ALA A 136 5.80 -0.61 -9.08
N ALA A 137 4.93 0.40 -9.07
CA ALA A 137 4.21 0.83 -7.88
C ALA A 137 2.73 1.12 -8.19
N SER A 138 1.84 0.75 -7.27
CA SER A 138 0.42 1.07 -7.31
C SER A 138 -0.02 1.62 -5.97
N GLY A 139 -0.85 2.66 -5.97
CA GLY A 139 -1.35 3.26 -4.74
C GLY A 139 -2.85 3.53 -4.79
N TYR A 140 -3.54 3.27 -3.68
CA TYR A 140 -4.97 3.47 -3.56
C TYR A 140 -5.25 4.59 -2.56
N TYR A 141 -6.06 5.55 -2.98
CA TYR A 141 -6.51 6.68 -2.16
C TYR A 141 -5.42 7.23 -1.21
N GLY A 142 -4.22 7.44 -1.77
CA GLY A 142 -3.08 7.99 -1.04
C GLY A 142 -3.29 9.45 -0.68
N GLY A 143 -3.60 9.72 0.59
CA GLY A 143 -3.88 11.07 1.08
C GLY A 143 -2.65 11.96 1.18
N GLY A 144 -2.89 13.28 1.28
CA GLY A 144 -1.83 14.27 1.46
C GLY A 144 -1.02 14.53 0.19
N VAL A 145 -1.66 14.53 -0.98
CA VAL A 145 -1.05 14.81 -2.29
C VAL A 145 -0.11 16.01 -2.27
N PRO A 146 -0.44 17.18 -1.65
CA PRO A 146 0.47 18.32 -1.62
C PRO A 146 1.84 18.04 -0.98
N ASN A 147 1.92 17.00 -0.12
CA ASN A 147 3.18 16.64 0.55
C ASN A 147 4.11 15.77 -0.31
N TYR A 148 3.63 15.23 -1.42
CA TYR A 148 4.43 14.36 -2.27
C TYR A 148 4.33 14.68 -3.78
N ILE A 149 3.55 15.67 -4.16
CA ILE A 149 3.35 16.05 -5.57
C ILE A 149 4.66 16.41 -6.30
N GLU A 150 5.66 16.89 -5.60
CA GLU A 150 6.98 17.20 -6.19
C GLU A 150 7.90 15.98 -6.33
N LEU A 151 7.51 14.84 -5.79
CA LEU A 151 8.29 13.60 -5.86
C LEU A 151 7.97 12.85 -7.17
N ALA A 152 8.83 12.93 -8.17
CA ALA A 152 8.66 12.20 -9.42
C ALA A 152 8.93 10.70 -9.23
N PRO A 153 8.03 9.79 -9.64
CA PRO A 153 8.27 8.36 -9.58
C PRO A 153 9.40 7.96 -10.55
N LYS A 154 10.27 7.06 -10.12
CA LYS A 154 11.40 6.53 -10.91
C LYS A 154 11.11 5.17 -11.53
N VAL A 155 9.95 4.62 -11.26
CA VAL A 155 9.47 3.35 -11.82
C VAL A 155 8.05 3.54 -12.35
N PRO A 156 7.57 2.70 -13.27
CA PRO A 156 6.17 2.71 -13.68
C PRO A 156 5.26 2.75 -12.46
N THR A 157 4.35 3.72 -12.43
CA THR A 157 3.51 3.98 -11.25
C THR A 157 2.07 4.26 -11.67
N GLU A 158 1.13 3.64 -10.97
CA GLU A 158 -0.29 3.96 -11.09
C GLU A 158 -0.90 4.37 -9.75
N MET A 159 -1.95 5.20 -9.79
CA MET A 159 -2.69 5.64 -8.60
C MET A 159 -4.20 5.56 -8.84
N HIS A 160 -4.94 5.18 -7.79
CA HIS A 160 -6.39 5.02 -7.82
C HIS A 160 -7.04 5.89 -6.75
N PHE A 161 -7.92 6.81 -7.17
CA PHE A 161 -8.60 7.75 -6.27
C PHE A 161 -10.12 7.64 -6.41
N GLY A 162 -10.83 7.90 -5.32
CA GLY A 162 -12.28 8.08 -5.35
C GLY A 162 -12.64 9.52 -5.70
N ASP A 163 -13.63 9.73 -6.56
CA ASP A 163 -14.10 11.06 -6.96
C ASP A 163 -14.98 11.75 -5.91
N LYS A 164 -15.41 10.98 -4.88
CA LYS A 164 -16.19 11.44 -3.73
C LYS A 164 -15.37 11.44 -2.43
N ASP A 165 -14.03 11.33 -2.54
CA ASP A 165 -13.14 11.36 -1.38
C ASP A 165 -12.98 12.81 -0.87
N THR A 166 -13.64 13.12 0.23
CA THR A 166 -13.57 14.45 0.85
C THR A 166 -12.20 14.77 1.48
N GLY A 167 -11.39 13.75 1.75
CA GLY A 167 -10.02 13.89 2.26
C GLY A 167 -8.98 14.12 1.17
N ILE A 168 -9.35 13.84 -0.11
CA ILE A 168 -8.48 14.01 -1.28
C ILE A 168 -9.31 14.68 -2.39
N PRO A 169 -9.44 16.02 -2.37
CA PRO A 169 -10.21 16.75 -3.38
C PRO A 169 -9.74 16.45 -4.80
N LEU A 170 -10.67 16.32 -5.76
CA LEU A 170 -10.35 16.04 -7.16
C LEU A 170 -9.34 17.03 -7.75
N GLU A 171 -9.36 18.29 -7.32
CA GLU A 171 -8.38 19.29 -7.73
C GLU A 171 -6.94 18.84 -7.44
N GLN A 172 -6.70 18.21 -6.29
CA GLN A 172 -5.37 17.67 -5.96
C GLN A 172 -5.00 16.47 -6.84
N VAL A 173 -5.98 15.65 -7.20
CA VAL A 173 -5.77 14.52 -8.11
C VAL A 173 -5.44 15.01 -9.52
N GLU A 174 -6.15 16.02 -10.02
CA GLU A 174 -5.88 16.62 -11.33
C GLU A 174 -4.54 17.34 -11.35
N ALA A 175 -4.16 18.03 -10.25
CA ALA A 175 -2.84 18.63 -10.11
C ALA A 175 -1.72 17.55 -10.16
N LEU A 176 -1.93 16.39 -9.51
CA LEU A 176 -0.98 15.27 -9.55
C LEU A 176 -0.85 14.72 -10.97
N LYS A 177 -1.96 14.52 -11.69
CA LYS A 177 -1.96 14.10 -13.11
C LYS A 177 -1.19 15.08 -14.00
N ALA A 178 -1.46 16.37 -13.83
CA ALA A 178 -0.80 17.41 -14.62
C ALA A 178 0.71 17.45 -14.34
N ARG A 179 1.10 17.24 -13.09
CA ARG A 179 2.51 17.29 -12.66
C ARG A 179 3.30 16.07 -13.09
N HIS A 180 2.63 14.88 -13.17
CA HIS A 180 3.26 13.60 -13.46
C HIS A 180 2.52 12.86 -14.59
N PRO A 181 2.62 13.33 -15.85
CA PRO A 181 1.99 12.67 -16.99
C PRO A 181 2.58 11.29 -17.30
N GLU A 182 3.73 10.94 -16.71
CA GLU A 182 4.35 9.61 -16.78
C GLU A 182 3.67 8.56 -15.91
N ALA A 183 2.83 8.97 -14.94
CA ALA A 183 2.11 8.08 -14.05
C ALA A 183 0.65 7.87 -14.51
N ASP A 184 0.16 6.65 -14.38
CA ASP A 184 -1.23 6.32 -14.70
C ASP A 184 -2.12 6.65 -13.48
N ILE A 185 -2.89 7.73 -13.53
CA ILE A 185 -3.74 8.16 -12.43
C ILE A 185 -5.22 8.06 -12.79
N TYR A 186 -5.94 7.24 -12.03
CA TYR A 186 -7.34 6.88 -12.26
C TYR A 186 -8.27 7.41 -11.17
N THR A 187 -9.46 7.80 -11.58
CA THR A 187 -10.57 8.15 -10.67
C THR A 187 -11.74 7.19 -10.83
N TYR A 188 -12.46 6.95 -9.74
CA TYR A 188 -13.57 6.00 -9.64
C TYR A 188 -14.72 6.62 -8.86
N ASP A 189 -15.94 6.17 -9.12
CA ASP A 189 -17.10 6.47 -8.27
C ASP A 189 -16.88 5.84 -6.88
N GLY A 190 -16.36 6.60 -5.93
CA GLY A 190 -16.03 6.09 -4.60
C GLY A 190 -15.58 7.16 -3.62
N VAL A 191 -15.70 6.84 -2.35
CA VAL A 191 -15.17 7.63 -1.22
C VAL A 191 -13.77 7.12 -0.82
N HIS A 192 -13.17 7.75 0.21
CA HIS A 192 -11.93 7.24 0.81
C HIS A 192 -12.08 5.80 1.31
N GLY A 193 -11.16 4.91 0.93
CA GLY A 193 -11.23 3.51 1.35
C GLY A 193 -12.21 2.65 0.53
N PHE A 194 -12.58 3.06 -0.69
CA PHE A 194 -13.57 2.36 -1.53
C PHE A 194 -13.22 0.90 -1.85
N CYS A 195 -12.01 0.45 -1.59
CA CYS A 195 -11.59 -0.95 -1.74
C CYS A 195 -11.55 -1.76 -0.44
N ASN A 196 -11.78 -1.14 0.72
CA ASN A 196 -11.78 -1.85 1.99
C ASN A 196 -13.14 -2.53 2.22
N SER A 197 -13.21 -3.85 1.98
CA SER A 197 -14.44 -4.64 2.13
C SER A 197 -14.89 -4.82 3.59
N ASP A 198 -14.00 -4.59 4.56
CA ASP A 198 -14.34 -4.63 5.99
C ASP A 198 -15.01 -3.32 6.47
N ARG A 199 -15.16 -2.36 5.55
CA ARG A 199 -15.87 -1.09 5.75
C ARG A 199 -17.02 -0.94 4.75
N PRO A 200 -18.15 -1.64 4.98
CA PRO A 200 -19.25 -1.69 4.01
C PRO A 200 -19.83 -0.30 3.66
N GLU A 201 -19.73 0.67 4.56
CA GLU A 201 -20.17 2.04 4.33
C GLU A 201 -19.33 2.82 3.30
N ASN A 202 -18.09 2.39 3.08
CA ASN A 202 -17.16 3.01 2.13
C ASN A 202 -16.94 2.12 0.89
N PHE A 203 -17.14 0.81 1.03
CA PHE A 203 -16.81 -0.16 0.01
C PHE A 203 -17.68 0.00 -1.24
N ASN A 204 -17.03 0.17 -2.39
CA ASN A 204 -17.69 0.11 -3.69
C ASN A 204 -17.08 -1.04 -4.50
N GLU A 205 -17.83 -2.14 -4.58
CA GLU A 205 -17.36 -3.38 -5.24
C GLU A 205 -16.97 -3.15 -6.70
N ALA A 206 -17.80 -2.40 -7.46
CA ALA A 206 -17.56 -2.17 -8.88
C ALA A 206 -16.29 -1.31 -9.11
N ALA A 207 -16.11 -0.25 -8.32
CA ALA A 207 -14.93 0.60 -8.36
C ALA A 207 -13.67 -0.18 -7.93
N CYS A 208 -13.76 -0.93 -6.83
CA CYS A 208 -12.65 -1.74 -6.34
C CYS A 208 -12.25 -2.85 -7.33
N LYS A 209 -13.21 -3.57 -7.90
CA LYS A 209 -12.95 -4.59 -8.91
C LYS A 209 -12.22 -4.00 -10.13
N LYS A 210 -12.66 -2.84 -10.62
CA LYS A 210 -12.03 -2.17 -11.76
C LYS A 210 -10.61 -1.71 -11.43
N ALA A 211 -10.39 -1.15 -10.24
CA ALA A 211 -9.06 -0.72 -9.79
C ALA A 211 -8.12 -1.90 -9.58
N SER A 212 -8.56 -2.96 -8.87
CA SER A 212 -7.74 -4.13 -8.61
C SER A 212 -7.41 -4.94 -9.87
N THR A 213 -8.31 -4.99 -10.85
CA THR A 213 -8.02 -5.60 -12.16
C THR A 213 -6.91 -4.85 -12.87
N ARG A 214 -6.95 -3.50 -12.89
CA ARG A 214 -5.88 -2.67 -13.47
C ARG A 214 -4.54 -2.93 -12.79
N THR A 215 -4.50 -2.92 -11.47
CA THR A 215 -3.26 -3.18 -10.72
C THR A 215 -2.73 -4.59 -11.00
N LEU A 216 -3.59 -5.59 -11.12
CA LEU A 216 -3.18 -6.94 -11.46
C LEU A 216 -2.56 -7.00 -12.87
N GLU A 217 -3.20 -6.41 -13.87
CA GLU A 217 -2.69 -6.32 -15.25
C GLU A 217 -1.39 -5.54 -15.31
N PHE A 218 -1.31 -4.42 -14.57
CA PHE A 218 -0.12 -3.60 -14.47
C PHE A 218 1.06 -4.38 -13.86
N PHE A 219 0.84 -5.13 -12.79
CA PHE A 219 1.90 -5.95 -12.20
C PHE A 219 2.25 -7.17 -13.07
N HIS A 220 1.30 -7.78 -13.76
CA HIS A 220 1.61 -8.81 -14.77
C HIS A 220 2.55 -8.28 -15.87
N LYS A 221 2.34 -7.06 -16.32
CA LYS A 221 3.17 -6.42 -17.34
C LYS A 221 4.59 -6.14 -16.86
N HIS A 222 4.75 -5.73 -15.60
CA HIS A 222 6.03 -5.21 -15.11
C HIS A 222 6.83 -6.23 -14.28
N LEU A 223 6.16 -7.17 -13.63
CA LEU A 223 6.80 -8.17 -12.75
C LEU A 223 6.92 -9.54 -13.39
N GLY A 224 5.92 -9.98 -14.16
CA GLY A 224 5.87 -11.28 -14.82
C GLY A 224 4.60 -12.07 -14.55
#